data_7ffb5ec0c009fcae58167813b394a8ea
#
_entry.id   7ffb5ec0c009fcae58167813b394a8ea
#
_cell.length_a   1.000
_cell.length_b   1.000
_cell.length_c   1.000
_cell.angle_alpha   90.00
_cell.angle_beta   90.00
_cell.angle_gamma   90.00
#
_symmetry.space_group_name_H-M   'P 1'
#
loop_
_entity.id
_entity.type
_entity.pdbx_description
1 polymer ?
#
loop_
_entity_poly.entity_id
_entity_poly.type
_entity_poly.pdbx_seq_one_letter_code
_entity_poly.pdbx_strand_id
1 'polypeptide(L)'
;MIRPHEYGTGEDKMEEHLRYEKLSKRALYCMYTAGAAGGVIALVIIGAVDYFWIFPEDITAGKWISMILAVLILADVLISPYFRYHRYRYSINEEYIDIIEGYLFVKRNIVTIERIHKIQTKKGPIDQIFRVAKVIVTTGGGDVTISFLEDERAEQIADSLRKRINEIVSEQREQDGQEEEYGRE
;
A
#
# COMPACT_ATOMS: atom_id res chain seq x y z
N MET A 1 -20.91 48.29 9.07
CA MET A 1 -21.22 47.11 8.28
C MET A 1 -19.91 46.34 8.06
N ILE A 2 -19.52 45.48 9.00
CA ILE A 2 -18.24 44.77 9.06
C ILE A 2 -18.48 43.38 8.42
N ARG A 3 -17.75 43.09 7.33
CA ARG A 3 -17.79 41.79 6.68
C ARG A 3 -17.11 40.78 7.61
N PRO A 4 -17.69 39.57 7.84
CA PRO A 4 -16.98 38.53 8.57
C PRO A 4 -15.82 38.01 7.74
N HIS A 5 -14.64 38.01 8.33
CA HIS A 5 -13.44 37.36 7.83
C HIS A 5 -13.71 35.84 7.73
N GLU A 6 -13.69 35.32 6.52
CA GLU A 6 -13.67 33.90 6.24
C GLU A 6 -12.36 33.30 6.79
N TYR A 7 -12.42 32.71 7.96
CA TYR A 7 -11.41 31.80 8.46
C TYR A 7 -11.53 30.50 7.64
N GLY A 8 -10.86 30.46 6.51
CA GLY A 8 -10.57 29.18 5.86
C GLY A 8 -9.72 28.38 6.84
N THR A 9 -10.30 27.31 7.39
CA THR A 9 -9.67 26.39 8.30
C THR A 9 -8.40 25.84 7.63
N GLY A 10 -7.30 25.77 8.38
CA GLY A 10 -6.01 25.30 7.85
C GLY A 10 -6.04 23.88 7.26
N GLU A 11 -7.13 23.14 7.47
CA GLU A 11 -7.43 21.85 6.87
C GLU A 11 -7.69 21.95 5.35
N ASP A 12 -8.44 22.97 4.87
CA ASP A 12 -8.70 23.17 3.44
C ASP A 12 -7.42 23.48 2.64
N LYS A 13 -6.49 24.22 3.24
CA LYS A 13 -5.19 24.52 2.60
C LYS A 13 -4.24 23.32 2.61
N MET A 14 -4.37 22.42 3.57
CA MET A 14 -3.57 21.18 3.65
C MET A 14 -4.07 20.14 2.66
N GLU A 15 -5.37 20.09 2.37
CA GLU A 15 -5.93 19.20 1.37
C GLU A 15 -5.62 19.62 -0.08
N GLU A 16 -5.45 20.91 -0.35
CA GLU A 16 -5.12 21.44 -1.68
C GLU A 16 -3.70 21.04 -2.15
N HIS A 17 -2.78 20.78 -1.22
CA HIS A 17 -1.43 20.28 -1.51
C HIS A 17 -1.33 18.76 -1.58
N LEU A 18 -2.36 18.00 -1.17
CA LEU A 18 -2.41 16.55 -1.17
C LEU A 18 -3.04 16.01 -2.46
N ARG A 19 -2.26 15.91 -3.51
CA ARG A 19 -2.71 15.27 -4.75
C ARG A 19 -2.70 13.75 -4.59
N TYR A 20 -3.78 13.20 -4.04
CA TYR A 20 -3.95 11.74 -3.95
C TYR A 20 -4.10 11.10 -5.32
N GLU A 21 -3.19 10.20 -5.62
CA GLU A 21 -3.26 9.38 -6.83
C GLU A 21 -4.05 8.09 -6.54
N LYS A 22 -4.87 7.68 -7.53
CA LYS A 22 -5.61 6.42 -7.51
C LYS A 22 -4.85 5.36 -8.28
N LEU A 23 -5.04 4.12 -7.88
CA LEU A 23 -4.48 2.97 -8.57
C LEU A 23 -5.04 2.80 -9.99
N SER A 24 -4.23 2.22 -10.87
CA SER A 24 -4.65 1.90 -12.24
C SER A 24 -5.61 0.70 -12.27
N LYS A 25 -6.34 0.54 -13.37
CA LYS A 25 -7.22 -0.63 -13.56
C LYS A 25 -6.45 -1.96 -13.55
N ARG A 26 -5.17 -1.96 -13.93
CA ARG A 26 -4.28 -3.14 -13.88
C ARG A 26 -4.09 -3.64 -12.45
N ALA A 27 -4.00 -2.73 -11.50
CA ALA A 27 -3.94 -3.06 -10.08
C ALA A 27 -5.19 -3.83 -9.60
N LEU A 28 -6.38 -3.43 -10.07
CA LEU A 28 -7.62 -4.12 -9.77
C LEU A 28 -7.59 -5.58 -10.26
N TYR A 29 -7.19 -5.80 -11.51
CA TYR A 29 -7.09 -7.17 -12.05
C TYR A 29 -6.03 -8.00 -11.31
N CYS A 30 -4.90 -7.40 -10.93
CA CYS A 30 -3.88 -8.06 -10.12
C CYS A 30 -4.43 -8.48 -8.75
N MET A 31 -5.22 -7.62 -8.09
CA MET A 31 -5.86 -7.91 -6.81
C MET A 31 -6.88 -9.06 -6.93
N TYR A 32 -7.71 -9.06 -7.99
CA TYR A 32 -8.69 -10.14 -8.22
C TYR A 32 -8.02 -11.47 -8.50
N THR A 33 -6.98 -11.50 -9.36
CA THR A 33 -6.27 -12.75 -9.65
C THR A 33 -5.52 -13.30 -8.45
N ALA A 34 -4.88 -12.45 -7.66
CA ALA A 34 -4.23 -12.87 -6.42
C ALA A 34 -5.25 -13.40 -5.39
N GLY A 35 -6.39 -12.72 -5.23
CA GLY A 35 -7.49 -13.17 -4.37
C GLY A 35 -8.11 -14.48 -4.85
N ALA A 36 -8.37 -14.61 -6.15
CA ALA A 36 -8.91 -15.82 -6.75
C ALA A 36 -7.97 -17.03 -6.58
N ALA A 37 -6.66 -16.83 -6.80
CA ALA A 37 -5.67 -17.89 -6.59
C ALA A 37 -5.67 -18.38 -5.13
N GLY A 38 -5.68 -17.47 -4.16
CA GLY A 38 -5.79 -17.80 -2.73
C GLY A 38 -7.11 -18.50 -2.40
N GLY A 39 -8.22 -18.01 -2.95
CA GLY A 39 -9.55 -18.62 -2.76
C GLY A 39 -9.64 -20.02 -3.32
N VAL A 40 -9.11 -20.28 -4.52
CA VAL A 40 -9.07 -21.62 -5.12
C VAL A 40 -8.27 -22.58 -4.24
N ILE A 41 -7.10 -22.17 -3.77
CA ILE A 41 -6.28 -23.02 -2.86
C ILE A 41 -7.07 -23.35 -1.59
N ALA A 42 -7.73 -22.36 -0.98
CA ALA A 42 -8.54 -22.57 0.22
C ALA A 42 -9.71 -23.52 -0.03
N LEU A 43 -10.42 -23.40 -1.17
CA LEU A 43 -11.51 -24.31 -1.55
C LEU A 43 -11.04 -25.73 -1.82
N VAL A 44 -9.85 -25.91 -2.44
CA VAL A 44 -9.23 -27.22 -2.64
C VAL A 44 -8.92 -27.88 -1.29
N ILE A 45 -8.39 -27.12 -0.33
CA ILE A 45 -8.11 -27.63 1.02
C ILE A 45 -9.40 -28.07 1.72
N ILE A 46 -10.46 -27.25 1.66
CA ILE A 46 -11.77 -27.61 2.24
C ILE A 46 -12.31 -28.88 1.58
N GLY A 47 -12.29 -28.95 0.24
CA GLY A 47 -12.75 -30.13 -0.48
C GLY A 47 -11.96 -31.39 -0.15
N ALA A 48 -10.66 -31.28 0.06
CA ALA A 48 -9.83 -32.40 0.51
C ALA A 48 -10.21 -32.85 1.93
N VAL A 49 -10.41 -31.92 2.85
CA VAL A 49 -10.87 -32.25 4.23
C VAL A 49 -12.24 -32.91 4.20
N ASP A 50 -13.17 -32.37 3.41
CA ASP A 50 -14.50 -32.96 3.24
C ASP A 50 -14.42 -34.40 2.70
N TYR A 51 -13.62 -34.61 1.64
CA TYR A 51 -13.49 -35.89 1.00
C TYR A 51 -12.86 -36.97 1.91
N PHE A 52 -11.80 -36.61 2.66
CA PHE A 52 -11.04 -37.59 3.46
C PHE A 52 -11.61 -37.81 4.86
N TRP A 53 -12.33 -36.83 5.43
CA TRP A 53 -12.73 -36.85 6.84
C TRP A 53 -14.25 -36.76 7.04
N ILE A 54 -14.91 -35.80 6.40
CA ILE A 54 -16.33 -35.52 6.69
C ILE A 54 -17.27 -36.49 5.98
N PHE A 55 -16.99 -36.85 4.71
CA PHE A 55 -17.81 -37.77 3.94
C PHE A 55 -17.77 -39.19 4.47
N PRO A 56 -16.61 -39.77 4.82
CA PRO A 56 -16.55 -41.15 5.31
C PRO A 56 -17.28 -41.37 6.63
N GLU A 57 -17.30 -40.35 7.49
CA GLU A 57 -17.93 -40.41 8.82
C GLU A 57 -19.37 -39.90 8.82
N ASP A 58 -19.91 -39.46 7.69
CA ASP A 58 -21.24 -38.88 7.49
C ASP A 58 -21.62 -37.77 8.49
N ILE A 59 -20.66 -36.92 8.83
CA ILE A 59 -20.80 -35.85 9.79
C ILE A 59 -21.64 -34.73 9.17
N THR A 60 -22.94 -34.73 9.37
CA THR A 60 -23.87 -33.75 8.81
C THR A 60 -23.53 -32.30 9.20
N ALA A 61 -23.12 -32.06 10.46
CA ALA A 61 -22.71 -30.75 10.93
C ALA A 61 -21.46 -30.24 10.18
N GLY A 62 -20.49 -31.14 9.88
CA GLY A 62 -19.30 -30.83 9.12
C GLY A 62 -19.62 -30.32 7.72
N LYS A 63 -20.53 -30.97 7.00
CA LYS A 63 -20.98 -30.57 5.65
C LYS A 63 -21.57 -29.14 5.64
N TRP A 64 -22.37 -28.80 6.62
CA TRP A 64 -22.92 -27.44 6.74
C TRP A 64 -21.85 -26.38 7.04
N ILE A 65 -20.89 -26.70 7.92
CA ILE A 65 -19.77 -25.80 8.25
C ILE A 65 -18.91 -25.55 7.00
N SER A 66 -18.54 -26.59 6.27
CA SER A 66 -17.75 -26.48 5.04
C SER A 66 -18.48 -25.65 3.98
N MET A 67 -19.79 -25.85 3.82
CA MET A 67 -20.59 -25.07 2.88
C MET A 67 -20.60 -23.59 3.24
N ILE A 68 -20.83 -23.27 4.52
CA ILE A 68 -20.80 -21.87 4.99
C ILE A 68 -19.41 -21.26 4.76
N LEU A 69 -18.34 -21.97 5.10
CA LEU A 69 -16.97 -21.51 4.92
C LEU A 69 -16.63 -21.28 3.45
N ALA A 70 -17.06 -22.17 2.55
CA ALA A 70 -16.87 -22.00 1.10
C ALA A 70 -17.60 -20.74 0.59
N VAL A 71 -18.82 -20.48 1.04
CA VAL A 71 -19.59 -19.27 0.68
C VAL A 71 -18.88 -18.02 1.19
N LEU A 72 -18.34 -18.03 2.41
CA LEU A 72 -17.60 -16.90 2.97
C LEU A 72 -16.33 -16.61 2.18
N ILE A 73 -15.58 -17.64 1.78
CA ILE A 73 -14.38 -17.49 0.93
C ILE A 73 -14.75 -16.90 -0.43
N LEU A 74 -15.81 -17.39 -1.07
CA LEU A 74 -16.28 -16.83 -2.34
C LEU A 74 -16.70 -15.35 -2.19
N ALA A 75 -17.41 -15.02 -1.13
CA ALA A 75 -17.78 -13.64 -0.84
C ALA A 75 -16.55 -12.74 -0.63
N ASP A 76 -15.54 -13.20 0.13
CA ASP A 76 -14.31 -12.45 0.34
C ASP A 76 -13.53 -12.24 -0.96
N VAL A 77 -13.38 -13.25 -1.80
CA VAL A 77 -12.70 -13.15 -3.11
C VAL A 77 -13.36 -12.11 -4.02
N LEU A 78 -14.67 -11.97 -3.97
CA LEU A 78 -15.41 -11.02 -4.81
C LEU A 78 -15.40 -9.61 -4.22
N ILE A 79 -15.56 -9.48 -2.91
CA ILE A 79 -15.81 -8.21 -2.23
C ILE A 79 -14.49 -7.52 -1.84
N SER A 80 -13.52 -8.28 -1.33
CA SER A 80 -12.26 -7.74 -0.77
C SER A 80 -11.45 -6.90 -1.78
N PRO A 81 -11.20 -7.34 -3.04
CA PRO A 81 -10.44 -6.54 -4.01
C PRO A 81 -11.14 -5.24 -4.38
N TYR A 82 -12.47 -5.24 -4.46
CA TYR A 82 -13.25 -4.05 -4.80
C TYR A 82 -13.08 -2.95 -3.74
N PHE A 83 -13.24 -3.28 -2.46
CA PHE A 83 -13.08 -2.31 -1.39
C PHE A 83 -11.63 -1.84 -1.22
N ARG A 84 -10.67 -2.75 -1.33
CA ARG A 84 -9.24 -2.41 -1.25
C ARG A 84 -8.85 -1.44 -2.36
N TYR A 85 -9.28 -1.68 -3.59
CA TYR A 85 -9.00 -0.80 -4.72
C TYR A 85 -9.58 0.61 -4.54
N HIS A 86 -10.82 0.74 -4.08
CA HIS A 86 -11.48 2.03 -3.93
C HIS A 86 -10.92 2.87 -2.77
N ARG A 87 -10.42 2.20 -1.73
CA ARG A 87 -9.88 2.87 -0.54
C ARG A 87 -8.40 3.17 -0.61
N TYR A 88 -7.67 2.47 -1.49
CA TYR A 88 -6.25 2.68 -1.61
C TYR A 88 -5.97 4.04 -2.26
N ARG A 89 -5.26 4.89 -1.55
CA ARG A 89 -4.83 6.20 -2.02
C ARG A 89 -3.42 6.45 -1.51
N TYR A 90 -2.58 7.05 -2.34
CA TYR A 90 -1.27 7.48 -1.93
C TYR A 90 -1.00 8.90 -2.42
N SER A 91 -0.22 9.65 -1.67
CA SER A 91 0.27 10.97 -2.02
C SER A 91 1.76 11.03 -1.73
N ILE A 92 2.52 11.57 -2.66
CA ILE A 92 3.98 11.73 -2.54
C ILE A 92 4.26 13.21 -2.77
N ASN A 93 4.77 13.85 -1.73
CA ASN A 93 5.20 15.24 -1.75
C ASN A 93 6.71 15.32 -1.57
N GLU A 94 7.27 16.50 -1.63
CA GLU A 94 8.72 16.75 -1.44
C GLU A 94 9.22 16.46 -0.02
N GLU A 95 8.33 16.44 0.98
CA GLU A 95 8.67 16.28 2.38
C GLU A 95 8.25 14.91 2.94
N TYR A 96 7.13 14.35 2.49
CA TYR A 96 6.57 13.11 3.05
C TYR A 96 5.80 12.29 2.03
N ILE A 97 5.68 11.00 2.34
CA ILE A 97 4.85 10.02 1.66
C ILE A 97 3.66 9.72 2.57
N ASP A 98 2.44 9.87 2.07
CA ASP A 98 1.20 9.54 2.78
C ASP A 98 0.49 8.41 2.04
N ILE A 99 0.24 7.30 2.74
CA ILE A 99 -0.41 6.12 2.19
C ILE A 99 -1.60 5.78 3.04
N ILE A 100 -2.76 5.72 2.41
CA ILE A 100 -4.00 5.27 3.03
C ILE A 100 -4.35 3.91 2.42
N GLU A 101 -4.33 2.88 3.26
CA GLU A 101 -4.65 1.51 2.86
C GLU A 101 -5.57 0.84 3.87
N GLY A 102 -6.28 -0.20 3.44
CA GLY A 102 -7.08 -1.02 4.32
C GLY A 102 -8.37 -1.52 3.68
N TYR A 103 -8.90 -2.61 4.26
CA TYR A 103 -10.17 -3.22 3.89
C TYR A 103 -11.21 -2.97 4.99
N LEU A 104 -11.10 -3.64 6.13
CA LEU A 104 -11.96 -3.42 7.31
C LEU A 104 -11.42 -2.28 8.18
N PHE A 105 -10.12 -2.26 8.40
CA PHE A 105 -9.44 -1.21 9.15
C PHE A 105 -8.64 -0.33 8.20
N VAL A 106 -8.86 0.98 8.26
CA VAL A 106 -8.08 1.95 7.49
C VAL A 106 -6.82 2.28 8.27
N LYS A 107 -5.67 2.06 7.64
CA LYS A 107 -4.36 2.42 8.17
C LYS A 107 -3.78 3.55 7.33
N ARG A 108 -3.35 4.61 7.98
CA ARG A 108 -2.65 5.73 7.37
C ARG A 108 -1.19 5.69 7.79
N ASN A 109 -0.29 5.61 6.84
CA ASN A 109 1.14 5.63 7.07
C ASN A 109 1.71 6.93 6.48
N ILE A 110 2.30 7.76 7.33
CA ILE A 110 2.98 8.99 6.92
C ILE A 110 4.47 8.80 7.19
N VAL A 111 5.28 8.98 6.16
CA VAL A 111 6.74 8.82 6.23
C VAL A 111 7.42 10.06 5.71
N THR A 112 8.24 10.70 6.52
CA THR A 112 9.09 11.82 6.11
C THR A 112 10.26 11.31 5.27
N ILE A 113 10.56 11.98 4.15
CA ILE A 113 11.60 11.55 3.20
C ILE A 113 12.99 11.52 3.86
N GLU A 114 13.28 12.43 4.76
CA GLU A 114 14.55 12.49 5.53
C GLU A 114 14.83 11.24 6.37
N ARG A 115 13.79 10.48 6.74
CA ARG A 115 13.91 9.26 7.55
C ARG A 115 14.02 7.97 6.73
N ILE A 116 14.09 8.10 5.41
CA ILE A 116 14.20 6.96 4.51
C ILE A 116 15.66 6.49 4.46
N HIS A 117 15.90 5.22 4.79
CA HIS A 117 17.21 4.60 4.73
C HIS A 117 17.42 3.75 3.48
N LYS A 118 16.32 3.18 2.94
CA LYS A 118 16.41 2.28 1.79
C LYS A 118 15.13 2.32 0.96
N ILE A 119 15.30 2.25 -0.36
CA ILE A 119 14.19 2.13 -1.32
C ILE A 119 14.43 0.87 -2.14
N GLN A 120 13.39 0.03 -2.26
CA GLN A 120 13.40 -1.19 -3.06
C GLN A 120 12.16 -1.26 -3.93
N THR A 121 12.33 -1.64 -5.17
CA THR A 121 11.22 -2.03 -6.04
C THR A 121 11.15 -3.55 -6.07
N LYS A 122 9.98 -4.13 -5.78
CA LYS A 122 9.73 -5.57 -5.83
C LYS A 122 8.56 -5.89 -6.73
N LYS A 123 8.68 -7.01 -7.46
CA LYS A 123 7.65 -7.56 -8.36
C LYS A 123 7.46 -9.03 -8.03
N GLY A 124 6.25 -9.41 -7.64
CA GLY A 124 5.87 -10.81 -7.48
C GLY A 124 5.55 -11.47 -8.85
N PRO A 125 5.34 -12.79 -8.89
CA PRO A 125 5.01 -13.48 -10.16
C PRO A 125 3.70 -12.98 -10.78
N ILE A 126 2.68 -12.73 -9.99
CA ILE A 126 1.41 -12.16 -10.45
C ILE A 126 1.60 -10.69 -10.85
N ASP A 127 2.36 -9.93 -10.07
CA ASP A 127 2.66 -8.52 -10.36
C ASP A 127 3.33 -8.36 -11.74
N GLN A 128 4.23 -9.28 -12.12
CA GLN A 128 4.91 -9.29 -13.43
C GLN A 128 3.93 -9.49 -14.59
N ILE A 129 2.93 -10.37 -14.45
CA ILE A 129 1.92 -10.63 -15.49
C ILE A 129 1.11 -9.37 -15.79
N PHE A 130 0.74 -8.62 -14.74
CA PHE A 130 -0.06 -7.40 -14.85
C PHE A 130 0.77 -6.11 -15.02
N ARG A 131 2.11 -6.22 -15.09
CA ARG A 131 3.05 -5.09 -15.16
C ARG A 131 2.81 -4.08 -14.04
N VAL A 132 2.70 -4.58 -12.83
CA VAL A 132 2.63 -3.79 -11.61
C VAL A 132 3.80 -4.10 -10.70
N ALA A 133 4.17 -3.17 -9.85
CA ALA A 133 5.27 -3.28 -8.91
C ALA A 133 4.89 -2.73 -7.53
N LYS A 134 5.73 -3.00 -6.55
CA LYS A 134 5.66 -2.46 -5.19
C LYS A 134 6.91 -1.68 -4.91
N VAL A 135 6.78 -0.47 -4.38
CA VAL A 135 7.90 0.31 -3.87
C VAL A 135 7.90 0.18 -2.35
N ILE A 136 8.98 -0.37 -1.81
CA ILE A 136 9.17 -0.55 -0.37
C ILE A 136 10.16 0.50 0.10
N VAL A 137 9.74 1.27 1.08
CA VAL A 137 10.51 2.33 1.71
C VAL A 137 10.80 1.91 3.14
N THR A 138 12.07 1.71 3.46
CA THR A 138 12.52 1.31 4.81
C THR A 138 12.92 2.56 5.60
N THR A 139 12.36 2.68 6.79
CA THR A 139 12.67 3.75 7.75
C THR A 139 13.12 3.15 9.09
N GLY A 140 13.58 3.98 10.01
CA GLY A 140 13.88 3.53 11.38
C GLY A 140 12.68 2.97 12.15
N GLY A 141 11.45 3.28 11.72
CA GLY A 141 10.19 2.78 12.30
C GLY A 141 9.63 1.53 11.60
N GLY A 142 10.28 1.02 10.55
CA GLY A 142 9.86 -0.13 9.77
C GLY A 142 9.68 0.14 8.29
N ASP A 143 9.16 -0.86 7.59
CA ASP A 143 8.92 -0.81 6.15
C ASP A 143 7.52 -0.27 5.84
N VAL A 144 7.46 0.66 4.90
CA VAL A 144 6.21 1.17 4.32
C VAL A 144 6.19 0.81 2.84
N THR A 145 5.09 0.24 2.37
CA THR A 145 4.98 -0.28 1.01
C THR A 145 3.91 0.46 0.23
N ILE A 146 4.28 1.01 -0.93
CA ILE A 146 3.32 1.46 -1.94
C ILE A 146 3.11 0.32 -2.91
N SER A 147 1.91 -0.28 -2.90
CA SER A 147 1.61 -1.49 -3.67
C SER A 147 0.84 -1.18 -4.94
N PHE A 148 0.91 -2.11 -5.92
CA PHE A 148 0.10 -2.09 -7.13
C PHE A 148 0.31 -0.88 -8.05
N LEU A 149 1.49 -0.31 -8.04
CA LEU A 149 1.89 0.74 -9.00
C LEU A 149 2.14 0.13 -10.38
N GLU A 150 1.89 0.87 -11.45
CA GLU A 150 2.41 0.49 -12.77
C GLU A 150 3.92 0.50 -12.75
N ASP A 151 4.56 -0.41 -13.50
CA ASP A 151 6.02 -0.58 -13.51
C ASP A 151 6.77 0.74 -13.73
N GLU A 152 6.36 1.49 -14.75
CA GLU A 152 6.97 2.78 -15.08
C GLU A 152 6.78 3.80 -13.96
N ARG A 153 5.60 3.79 -13.33
CA ARG A 153 5.30 4.71 -12.23
C ARG A 153 6.09 4.36 -10.98
N ALA A 154 6.26 3.07 -10.69
CA ALA A 154 7.06 2.60 -9.57
C ALA A 154 8.53 2.99 -9.70
N GLU A 155 9.11 2.90 -10.91
CA GLU A 155 10.47 3.33 -11.20
C GLU A 155 10.60 4.85 -11.07
N GLN A 156 9.69 5.63 -11.65
CA GLN A 156 9.67 7.08 -11.52
C GLN A 156 9.63 7.53 -10.06
N ILE A 157 8.77 6.91 -9.25
CA ILE A 157 8.66 7.20 -7.82
C ILE A 157 9.97 6.86 -7.11
N ALA A 158 10.53 5.68 -7.35
CA ALA A 158 11.78 5.25 -6.73
C ALA A 158 12.94 6.18 -7.07
N ASP A 159 13.05 6.62 -8.33
CA ASP A 159 14.10 7.52 -8.79
C ASP A 159 13.91 8.95 -8.24
N SER A 160 12.69 9.45 -8.22
CA SER A 160 12.38 10.75 -7.62
C SER A 160 12.74 10.79 -6.13
N LEU A 161 12.38 9.74 -5.38
CA LEU A 161 12.72 9.63 -3.97
C LEU A 161 14.24 9.51 -3.75
N ARG A 162 14.95 8.74 -4.58
CA ARG A 162 16.43 8.66 -4.50
C ARG A 162 17.08 10.01 -4.74
N LYS A 163 16.61 10.72 -5.77
CA LYS A 163 17.13 12.07 -6.09
C LYS A 163 16.93 13.01 -4.90
N ARG A 164 15.73 13.03 -4.33
CA ARG A 164 15.43 13.90 -3.19
C ARG A 164 16.24 13.57 -1.94
N ILE A 165 16.44 12.28 -1.64
CA ILE A 165 17.32 11.85 -0.55
C ILE A 165 18.77 12.34 -0.77
N ASN A 166 19.29 12.21 -2.00
CA ASN A 166 20.64 12.67 -2.31
C ASN A 166 20.77 14.19 -2.16
N GLU A 167 19.76 14.96 -2.55
CA GLU A 167 19.70 16.41 -2.36
C GLU A 167 19.76 16.75 -0.86
N ILE A 168 18.93 16.14 -0.04
CA ILE A 168 18.90 16.36 1.43
C ILE A 168 20.26 16.03 2.05
N VAL A 169 20.86 14.89 1.67
CA VAL A 169 22.19 14.48 2.19
C VAL A 169 23.28 15.47 1.76
N SER A 170 23.23 16.01 0.54
CA SER A 170 24.20 17.02 0.10
C SER A 170 24.04 18.34 0.85
N GLU A 171 22.81 18.79 1.05
CA GLU A 171 22.49 20.01 1.82
C GLU A 171 22.98 19.88 3.29
N GLN A 172 22.77 18.73 3.93
CA GLN A 172 23.27 18.47 5.28
C GLN A 172 24.79 18.52 5.37
N ARG A 173 25.50 17.90 4.42
CA ARG A 173 26.96 17.92 4.39
C ARG A 173 27.55 19.32 4.20
N GLU A 174 26.90 20.16 3.41
CA GLU A 174 27.32 21.54 3.21
C GLU A 174 27.12 22.36 4.49
N GLN A 175 26.03 22.13 5.23
CA GLN A 175 25.77 22.78 6.51
C GLN A 175 26.79 22.37 7.58
N ASP A 176 27.01 21.05 7.72
CA ASP A 176 28.00 20.51 8.67
C ASP A 176 29.42 21.02 8.38
N GLY A 177 29.79 21.12 7.10
CA GLY A 177 31.09 21.68 6.68
C GLY A 177 31.26 23.17 7.03
N GLN A 178 30.19 23.95 6.91
CA GLN A 178 30.21 25.38 7.27
C GLN A 178 30.28 25.59 8.80
N GLU A 179 29.60 24.75 9.57
CA GLU A 179 29.68 24.81 11.05
C GLU A 179 31.06 24.45 11.58
N GLU A 180 31.72 23.46 10.96
CA GLU A 180 33.09 23.10 11.32
C GLU A 180 34.12 24.19 10.98
N GLU A 181 33.91 24.96 9.91
CA GLU A 181 34.79 26.06 9.50
C GLU A 181 34.65 27.26 10.46
N TYR A 182 33.38 27.56 10.83
CA TYR A 182 33.10 28.67 11.77
C TYR A 182 33.51 28.38 13.21
N GLY A 183 33.53 27.14 13.62
CA GLY A 183 33.95 26.68 14.96
C GLY A 183 35.47 26.60 15.15
N ARG A 184 36.27 26.82 14.08
CA ARG A 184 37.75 26.83 14.12
C ARG A 184 38.37 28.24 14.17
N GLU A 185 37.55 29.29 14.00
CA GLU A 185 37.97 30.70 14.21
C GLU A 185 37.74 31.12 15.67
#